data_96672a7aa7f7f76828f2a5c5ea07e826
#
_entry.id   96672a7aa7f7f76828f2a5c5ea07e826
#
_cell.length_a   1.000
_cell.length_b   1.000
_cell.length_c   1.000
_cell.angle_alpha   90.00
_cell.angle_beta   90.00
_cell.angle_gamma   90.00
#
_symmetry.space_group_name_H-M   'P 1'
#
loop_
_entity.id
_entity.type
_entity.pdbx_description
1 polymer ?
#
loop_
_entity_poly.entity_id
_entity_poly.type
_entity_poly.pdbx_seq_one_letter_code
_entity_poly.pdbx_strand_id
1 'polypeptide(L)'
;MSNRDYEYNSNICKVCKVQFSLLSPEEIKGQATCQIIDHTLYVTSQDGVSTPSPGGLYDLKMGAIDSNVICETCEQRSSLCPGHFGYIQLAAPVFHMHFMSRILKLLKCICFRCSKLLLSDEELDVESKDIYEKFDLIYEKSKKKKICGCVNGCGSTQPTRYTKEGIGKVFAEWIYKDQDNKKVLVKPDYVLKIFKRITDDDCIKLGFSPNFCRPEWLICEVLPVAPPAVRPSVKQDNNQRSDDDLTYKLIDIVKANSKLQEKINSGQTEYIDDHITVLQYHIATLINNDQPFGAGVPQANVQRSGRTLKSLQQRVKSKDGRIRGNLMGKRVDFSARSVITPDPFIGIDELGVPINIAKNLTFPEKVTEYNIERLKKAILNGYDNWPGVKSIKKTGEDSIKNLKHVDLNKMVDELQLGDICNRHLIDGDIVLFNRQPSLHKMSMMAHKIIV
;
A
#
# COMPACT_ATOMS: atom_id res chain seq x y z
N MET A 1 -13.64 14.65 3.85
CA MET A 1 -14.08 15.73 2.96
C MET A 1 -15.57 15.82 3.12
N SER A 2 -16.07 16.89 3.75
CA SER A 2 -17.46 17.20 3.68
C SER A 2 -17.83 17.31 2.20
N ASN A 3 -18.98 16.77 1.79
CA ASN A 3 -19.61 17.08 0.52
C ASN A 3 -20.04 18.57 0.51
N ARG A 4 -19.11 19.45 0.85
CA ARG A 4 -19.27 20.84 0.51
C ARG A 4 -19.21 20.88 -0.99
N ASP A 5 -20.35 21.11 -1.55
CA ASP A 5 -20.56 21.69 -2.86
C ASP A 5 -19.26 21.73 -3.66
N TYR A 6 -18.97 20.65 -4.37
CA TYR A 6 -18.17 20.83 -5.55
C TYR A 6 -18.97 21.82 -6.36
N GLU A 7 -18.64 23.10 -6.18
CA GLU A 7 -19.16 24.14 -7.03
C GLU A 7 -19.03 23.63 -8.46
N TYR A 8 -20.10 23.63 -9.18
CA TYR A 8 -20.17 23.20 -10.58
C TYR A 8 -19.15 23.90 -11.49
N ASN A 9 -18.38 24.83 -10.94
CA ASN A 9 -17.29 25.57 -11.56
C ASN A 9 -15.92 24.97 -11.36
N SER A 10 -15.73 23.87 -10.60
CA SER A 10 -14.45 23.18 -10.60
C SER A 10 -14.27 22.51 -11.96
N ASN A 11 -13.18 22.82 -12.65
CA ASN A 11 -12.80 22.15 -13.88
C ASN A 11 -12.79 20.63 -13.64
N ILE A 12 -13.80 19.93 -14.18
CA ILE A 12 -13.86 18.48 -14.09
C ILE A 12 -12.74 17.93 -14.95
N CYS A 13 -11.63 17.56 -14.30
CA CYS A 13 -10.51 16.92 -14.96
C CYS A 13 -10.83 15.45 -15.22
N LYS A 14 -10.91 15.07 -16.48
CA LYS A 14 -10.99 13.66 -16.89
C LYS A 14 -9.61 13.05 -16.85
N VAL A 15 -9.43 11.97 -16.07
CA VAL A 15 -8.18 11.21 -16.05
C VAL A 15 -8.02 10.52 -17.40
N CYS A 16 -7.01 10.94 -18.19
CA CYS A 16 -6.71 10.36 -19.50
C CYS A 16 -5.67 9.25 -19.40
N LYS A 17 -4.72 9.36 -18.47
CA LYS A 17 -3.59 8.44 -18.35
C LYS A 17 -3.08 8.37 -16.91
N VAL A 18 -2.70 7.19 -16.47
CA VAL A 18 -2.01 6.96 -15.20
C VAL A 18 -0.62 6.43 -15.49
N GLN A 19 0.41 7.09 -14.99
CA GLN A 19 1.81 6.69 -15.13
C GLN A 19 2.32 6.17 -13.79
N PHE A 20 2.75 4.91 -13.75
CA PHE A 20 3.47 4.36 -12.61
C PHE A 20 4.94 4.72 -12.71
N SER A 21 5.53 5.13 -11.58
CA SER A 21 6.94 5.51 -11.50
C SER A 21 7.59 4.96 -10.23
N LEU A 22 8.93 4.99 -10.18
CA LEU A 22 9.66 4.91 -8.94
C LEU A 22 9.84 6.32 -8.40
N LEU A 23 9.57 6.52 -7.11
CA LEU A 23 9.81 7.80 -6.48
C LEU A 23 11.29 8.02 -6.25
N SER A 24 11.78 9.20 -6.59
CA SER A 24 13.12 9.64 -6.23
C SER A 24 13.25 9.88 -4.72
N PRO A 25 14.45 9.86 -4.14
CA PRO A 25 14.66 10.23 -2.75
C PRO A 25 14.11 11.62 -2.40
N GLU A 26 14.19 12.55 -3.34
CA GLU A 26 13.70 13.93 -3.19
C GLU A 26 12.17 14.01 -3.22
N GLU A 27 11.52 13.26 -4.13
CA GLU A 27 10.06 13.13 -4.17
C GLU A 27 9.51 12.47 -2.91
N ILE A 28 10.17 11.41 -2.41
CA ILE A 28 9.77 10.77 -1.14
C ILE A 28 9.80 11.79 0.01
N LYS A 29 10.87 12.59 0.12
CA LYS A 29 10.99 13.63 1.14
C LYS A 29 9.97 14.74 0.96
N GLY A 30 9.71 15.15 -0.29
CA GLY A 30 8.74 16.21 -0.61
C GLY A 30 7.29 15.83 -0.33
N GLN A 31 6.94 14.53 -0.48
CA GLN A 31 5.61 14.01 -0.18
C GLN A 31 5.41 13.67 1.31
N ALA A 32 6.50 13.49 2.05
CA ALA A 32 6.45 13.12 3.46
C ALA A 32 6.25 14.34 4.36
N THR A 33 5.46 14.18 5.41
CA THR A 33 5.17 15.24 6.39
C THR A 33 6.19 15.33 7.52
N CYS A 34 6.87 14.21 7.83
CA CYS A 34 7.88 14.18 8.88
C CYS A 34 8.98 13.15 8.62
N GLN A 35 10.14 13.41 9.20
CA GLN A 35 11.24 12.45 9.27
C GLN A 35 11.13 11.63 10.54
N ILE A 36 11.26 10.31 10.43
CA ILE A 36 11.24 9.40 11.56
C ILE A 36 12.67 9.12 12.02
N ILE A 37 12.93 9.48 13.27
CA ILE A 37 14.25 9.37 13.91
C ILE A 37 14.18 8.45 15.11
N ASP A 38 13.06 8.51 15.87
CA ASP A 38 12.90 7.75 17.11
C ASP A 38 12.15 6.43 16.87
N HIS A 39 12.59 5.40 17.57
CA HIS A 39 11.95 4.09 17.55
C HIS A 39 10.86 3.93 18.61
N THR A 40 10.78 4.86 19.58
CA THR A 40 9.72 4.87 20.61
C THR A 40 8.38 5.24 20.00
N LEU A 41 7.33 4.51 20.40
CA LEU A 41 5.98 4.76 19.89
C LEU A 41 5.26 5.81 20.71
N TYR A 42 5.40 5.74 22.03
CA TYR A 42 4.71 6.61 22.99
C TYR A 42 5.67 7.13 24.03
N VAL A 43 5.48 8.36 24.43
CA VAL A 43 6.15 8.98 25.58
C VAL A 43 5.10 9.16 26.68
N THR A 44 5.41 8.71 27.90
CA THR A 44 4.54 8.90 29.04
C THR A 44 4.92 10.18 29.76
N SER A 45 4.00 11.14 29.83
CA SER A 45 4.15 12.39 30.58
C SER A 45 4.20 12.11 32.08
N GLN A 46 4.67 13.08 32.88
CA GLN A 46 4.70 12.98 34.35
C GLN A 46 3.31 12.73 34.96
N ASP A 47 2.25 13.16 34.26
CA ASP A 47 0.86 12.96 34.64
C ASP A 47 0.31 11.57 34.31
N GLY A 48 1.15 10.64 33.81
CA GLY A 48 0.74 9.28 33.45
C GLY A 48 0.00 9.19 32.10
N VAL A 49 -0.12 10.28 31.34
CA VAL A 49 -0.75 10.29 30.05
C VAL A 49 0.28 9.87 28.99
N SER A 50 -0.06 8.84 28.22
CA SER A 50 0.78 8.34 27.14
C SER A 50 0.43 9.05 25.83
N THR A 51 1.36 9.81 25.29
CA THR A 51 1.21 10.55 24.01
C THR A 51 2.12 9.96 22.95
N PRO A 52 1.74 10.00 21.65
CA PRO A 52 2.63 9.59 20.57
C PRO A 52 3.95 10.36 20.58
N SER A 53 5.07 9.66 20.36
CA SER A 53 6.41 10.28 20.34
C SER A 53 6.57 11.17 19.11
N PRO A 54 6.95 12.46 19.27
CA PRO A 54 7.32 13.31 18.15
C PRO A 54 8.53 12.74 17.39
N GLY A 55 8.50 12.71 16.06
CA GLY A 55 9.54 12.06 15.25
C GLY A 55 9.56 10.54 15.35
N GLY A 56 8.57 9.94 16.01
CA GLY A 56 8.36 8.49 16.09
C GLY A 56 7.42 7.96 15.02
N LEU A 57 7.22 6.63 15.04
CA LEU A 57 6.37 5.96 14.04
C LEU A 57 4.88 6.31 14.15
N TYR A 58 4.44 6.87 15.28
CA TYR A 58 3.07 7.31 15.52
C TYR A 58 2.95 8.83 15.64
N ASP A 59 3.89 9.58 15.09
CA ASP A 59 3.85 11.04 15.06
C ASP A 59 2.49 11.54 14.52
N LEU A 60 1.91 12.53 15.20
CA LEU A 60 0.61 13.11 14.86
C LEU A 60 0.58 13.79 13.48
N LYS A 61 1.75 14.14 12.96
CA LYS A 61 1.89 14.62 11.57
C LYS A 61 1.58 13.56 10.53
N MET A 62 1.72 12.28 10.86
CA MET A 62 1.38 11.17 9.97
C MET A 62 -0.09 10.79 10.00
N GLY A 63 -0.85 11.28 10.97
CA GLY A 63 -2.27 11.02 11.13
C GLY A 63 -2.68 10.69 12.56
N ALA A 64 -3.95 10.90 12.85
CA ALA A 64 -4.51 10.59 14.16
C ALA A 64 -4.82 9.09 14.29
N ILE A 65 -4.36 8.46 15.35
CA ILE A 65 -4.61 7.03 15.65
C ILE A 65 -5.93 6.86 16.40
N ASP A 66 -6.16 7.69 17.41
CA ASP A 66 -7.34 7.64 18.25
C ASP A 66 -8.42 8.64 17.78
N SER A 67 -9.69 8.31 18.01
CA SER A 67 -10.83 9.15 17.60
C SER A 67 -10.86 10.55 18.25
N ASN A 68 -10.21 10.68 19.40
CA ASN A 68 -10.18 11.93 20.19
C ASN A 68 -8.98 12.83 19.84
N VAL A 69 -8.10 12.36 18.96
CA VAL A 69 -6.88 13.08 18.59
C VAL A 69 -7.05 13.68 17.19
N ILE A 70 -6.48 14.86 17.00
CA ILE A 70 -6.51 15.59 15.73
C ILE A 70 -5.15 15.44 15.05
N CYS A 71 -5.16 15.23 13.73
CA CYS A 71 -3.95 15.20 12.93
C CYS A 71 -3.34 16.60 12.81
N GLU A 72 -2.05 16.76 13.08
CA GLU A 72 -1.36 18.05 12.97
C GLU A 72 -1.20 18.57 11.54
N THR A 73 -1.31 17.69 10.53
CA THR A 73 -1.10 18.07 9.11
C THR A 73 -2.39 18.54 8.43
N CYS A 74 -3.50 17.85 8.67
CA CYS A 74 -4.78 18.16 8.01
C CYS A 74 -5.87 18.61 8.98
N GLU A 75 -5.58 18.72 10.28
CA GLU A 75 -6.50 19.13 11.34
C GLU A 75 -7.79 18.31 11.45
N GLN A 76 -7.78 17.11 10.85
CA GLN A 76 -8.93 16.21 10.84
C GLN A 76 -8.79 15.10 11.90
N ARG A 77 -9.94 14.57 12.35
CA ARG A 77 -9.98 13.40 13.23
C ARG A 77 -9.63 12.11 12.46
N SER A 78 -9.32 11.04 13.18
CA SER A 78 -8.92 9.75 12.60
C SER A 78 -9.91 9.18 11.57
N SER A 79 -11.22 9.48 11.69
CA SER A 79 -12.25 9.03 10.74
C SER A 79 -12.20 9.73 9.38
N LEU A 80 -11.68 10.95 9.32
CA LEU A 80 -11.64 11.79 8.11
C LEU A 80 -10.21 11.99 7.58
N CYS A 81 -9.19 11.78 8.43
CA CYS A 81 -7.79 11.91 8.04
C CYS A 81 -7.38 10.77 7.09
N PRO A 82 -6.93 11.05 5.87
CA PRO A 82 -6.49 10.02 4.92
C PRO A 82 -5.17 9.35 5.33
N GLY A 83 -4.46 9.93 6.31
CA GLY A 83 -3.10 9.56 6.66
C GLY A 83 -2.05 10.23 5.76
N HIS A 84 -0.89 10.52 6.32
CA HIS A 84 0.23 11.18 5.65
C HIS A 84 1.49 10.33 5.78
N PHE A 85 2.29 10.28 4.71
CA PHE A 85 3.54 9.52 4.71
C PHE A 85 4.60 10.22 5.53
N GLY A 86 5.43 9.43 6.21
CA GLY A 86 6.72 9.85 6.74
C GLY A 86 7.87 9.22 5.96
N TYR A 87 9.10 9.53 6.33
CA TYR A 87 10.28 8.87 5.76
C TYR A 87 11.36 8.61 6.79
N ILE A 88 12.18 7.59 6.51
CA ILE A 88 13.42 7.31 7.25
C ILE A 88 14.59 7.59 6.33
N GLN A 89 15.47 8.51 6.74
CA GLN A 89 16.74 8.71 6.05
C GLN A 89 17.68 7.58 6.47
N LEU A 90 18.13 6.78 5.52
CA LEU A 90 19.06 5.69 5.80
C LEU A 90 20.49 6.21 5.97
N ALA A 91 21.20 5.71 6.97
CA ALA A 91 22.59 6.06 7.25
C ALA A 91 23.56 5.52 6.16
N ALA A 92 23.16 4.46 5.48
CA ALA A 92 23.85 3.94 4.31
C ALA A 92 22.85 3.44 3.27
N PRO A 93 23.13 3.57 1.96
CA PRO A 93 22.26 3.04 0.93
C PRO A 93 22.21 1.51 0.99
N VAL A 94 21.04 0.95 0.63
CA VAL A 94 20.77 -0.49 0.61
C VAL A 94 20.12 -0.92 -0.69
N PHE A 95 20.30 -2.18 -1.08
CA PHE A 95 19.64 -2.71 -2.27
C PHE A 95 18.14 -2.92 -2.05
N HIS A 96 17.33 -2.50 -3.00
CA HIS A 96 15.91 -2.82 -3.01
C HIS A 96 15.70 -4.25 -3.52
N MET A 97 15.16 -5.12 -2.67
CA MET A 97 15.11 -6.58 -2.94
C MET A 97 14.31 -6.97 -4.18
N HIS A 98 13.22 -6.27 -4.48
CA HIS A 98 12.43 -6.56 -5.69
C HIS A 98 13.18 -6.23 -6.98
N PHE A 99 14.10 -5.28 -6.93
CA PHE A 99 14.87 -4.86 -8.10
C PHE A 99 16.24 -5.53 -8.22
N MET A 100 16.60 -6.43 -7.30
CA MET A 100 17.92 -7.06 -7.27
C MET A 100 18.29 -7.71 -8.62
N SER A 101 17.38 -8.44 -9.24
CA SER A 101 17.63 -9.06 -10.55
C SER A 101 17.86 -8.03 -11.65
N ARG A 102 17.15 -6.91 -11.63
CA ARG A 102 17.35 -5.80 -12.57
C ARG A 102 18.69 -5.08 -12.32
N ILE A 103 19.06 -4.86 -11.07
CA ILE A 103 20.34 -4.27 -10.69
C ILE A 103 21.50 -5.12 -11.22
N LEU A 104 21.44 -6.44 -11.05
CA LEU A 104 22.48 -7.35 -11.55
C LEU A 104 22.57 -7.36 -13.08
N LYS A 105 21.43 -7.36 -13.78
CA LYS A 105 21.38 -7.25 -15.24
C LYS A 105 21.96 -5.91 -15.72
N LEU A 106 21.57 -4.82 -15.06
CA LEU A 106 22.01 -3.47 -15.42
C LEU A 106 23.51 -3.28 -15.24
N LEU A 107 24.08 -3.77 -14.10
CA LEU A 107 25.53 -3.79 -13.89
C LEU A 107 26.29 -4.53 -14.99
N LYS A 108 25.64 -5.47 -15.68
CA LYS A 108 26.25 -6.20 -16.79
C LYS A 108 26.16 -5.44 -18.12
N CYS A 109 25.22 -4.50 -18.26
CA CYS A 109 25.05 -3.68 -19.46
C CYS A 109 25.99 -2.48 -19.51
N ILE A 110 26.50 -2.04 -18.34
CA ILE A 110 27.33 -0.83 -18.19
C ILE A 110 28.73 -1.17 -17.75
N CYS A 111 29.67 -0.29 -18.02
CA CYS A 111 31.05 -0.44 -17.55
C CYS A 111 31.14 -0.23 -16.04
N PHE A 112 31.78 -1.18 -15.36
CA PHE A 112 31.98 -1.15 -13.90
C PHE A 112 32.84 0.06 -13.44
N ARG A 113 33.69 0.62 -14.31
CA ARG A 113 34.57 1.74 -13.97
C ARG A 113 34.05 3.11 -14.43
N CYS A 114 33.66 3.24 -15.70
CA CYS A 114 33.28 4.54 -16.28
C CYS A 114 31.76 4.75 -16.42
N SER A 115 30.94 3.72 -16.11
CA SER A 115 29.46 3.75 -16.14
C SER A 115 28.83 3.92 -17.53
N LYS A 116 29.62 3.95 -18.62
CA LYS A 116 29.11 4.00 -19.99
C LYS A 116 28.55 2.64 -20.44
N LEU A 117 27.64 2.67 -21.39
CA LEU A 117 27.12 1.44 -22.02
C LEU A 117 28.24 0.64 -22.68
N LEU A 118 28.18 -0.70 -22.59
CA LEU A 118 29.17 -1.60 -23.17
C LEU A 118 28.93 -1.88 -24.66
N LEU A 119 27.77 -1.53 -25.18
CA LEU A 119 27.38 -1.68 -26.61
C LEU A 119 27.53 -0.36 -27.34
N SER A 120 27.89 -0.42 -28.63
CA SER A 120 27.86 0.74 -29.52
C SER A 120 26.43 1.09 -29.90
N ASP A 121 26.22 2.32 -30.42
CA ASP A 121 24.88 2.78 -30.85
C ASP A 121 24.29 1.90 -31.94
N GLU A 122 25.09 1.38 -32.86
CA GLU A 122 24.69 0.44 -33.90
C GLU A 122 24.22 -0.91 -33.31
N GLU A 123 24.83 -1.38 -32.24
CA GLU A 123 24.44 -2.61 -31.54
C GLU A 123 23.21 -2.43 -30.66
N LEU A 124 22.91 -1.18 -30.26
CA LEU A 124 21.76 -0.79 -29.42
C LEU A 124 20.50 -0.58 -30.25
N ASP A 125 20.62 -0.36 -31.57
CA ASP A 125 19.47 -0.21 -32.45
C ASP A 125 18.78 -1.58 -32.64
N VAL A 126 17.93 -1.87 -31.67
CA VAL A 126 17.13 -3.10 -31.63
C VAL A 126 15.68 -2.70 -31.88
N GLU A 127 15.17 -3.12 -33.04
CA GLU A 127 13.75 -3.00 -33.41
C GLU A 127 12.89 -3.90 -32.52
N SER A 128 12.62 -3.47 -31.31
CA SER A 128 11.68 -4.12 -30.39
C SER A 128 10.58 -3.15 -30.01
N LYS A 129 9.33 -3.59 -30.13
CA LYS A 129 8.14 -2.81 -29.75
C LYS A 129 7.95 -2.74 -28.24
N ASP A 130 8.49 -3.69 -27.49
CA ASP A 130 8.35 -3.78 -26.03
C ASP A 130 9.66 -3.36 -25.35
N ILE A 131 9.55 -2.43 -24.41
CA ILE A 131 10.66 -1.91 -23.60
C ILE A 131 11.33 -3.04 -22.78
N TYR A 132 10.57 -4.02 -22.30
CA TYR A 132 11.11 -5.15 -21.54
C TYR A 132 11.95 -6.08 -22.42
N GLU A 133 11.47 -6.41 -23.60
CA GLU A 133 12.20 -7.22 -24.58
C GLU A 133 13.48 -6.51 -25.02
N LYS A 134 13.42 -5.20 -25.26
CA LYS A 134 14.59 -4.38 -25.60
C LYS A 134 15.68 -4.48 -24.53
N PHE A 135 15.32 -4.32 -23.26
CA PHE A 135 16.30 -4.42 -22.15
C PHE A 135 16.95 -5.81 -22.06
N ASP A 136 16.15 -6.87 -22.21
CA ASP A 136 16.67 -8.24 -22.13
C ASP A 136 17.57 -8.59 -23.35
N LEU A 137 17.28 -8.08 -24.54
CA LEU A 137 18.14 -8.20 -25.71
C LEU A 137 19.47 -7.45 -25.53
N ILE A 138 19.44 -6.24 -25.01
CA ILE A 138 20.63 -5.46 -24.67
C ILE A 138 21.49 -6.23 -23.63
N TYR A 139 20.85 -6.80 -22.62
CA TYR A 139 21.54 -7.62 -21.62
C TYR A 139 22.25 -8.83 -22.23
N GLU A 140 21.59 -9.60 -23.12
CA GLU A 140 22.18 -10.77 -23.75
C GLU A 140 23.36 -10.42 -24.68
N LYS A 141 23.29 -9.29 -25.41
CA LYS A 141 24.41 -8.77 -26.19
C LYS A 141 25.56 -8.32 -25.29
N SER A 142 25.27 -7.56 -24.23
CA SER A 142 26.26 -7.01 -23.28
C SER A 142 26.99 -8.09 -22.50
N LYS A 143 26.33 -9.22 -22.21
CA LYS A 143 26.89 -10.35 -21.47
C LYS A 143 28.15 -10.93 -22.12
N LYS A 144 28.29 -10.81 -23.44
CA LYS A 144 29.43 -11.29 -24.23
C LYS A 144 30.62 -10.34 -24.20
N LYS A 145 30.44 -9.07 -23.84
CA LYS A 145 31.51 -8.06 -23.81
C LYS A 145 32.37 -8.21 -22.55
N LYS A 146 33.69 -8.36 -22.75
CA LYS A 146 34.68 -8.53 -21.66
C LYS A 146 35.47 -7.26 -21.38
N ILE A 147 35.54 -6.34 -22.32
CA ILE A 147 36.34 -5.12 -22.26
C ILE A 147 35.43 -3.93 -22.60
N CYS A 148 35.64 -2.81 -21.94
CA CYS A 148 34.96 -1.55 -22.25
C CYS A 148 35.57 -0.96 -23.55
N GLY A 149 35.00 -1.35 -24.69
CA GLY A 149 35.45 -0.94 -26.02
C GLY A 149 34.54 0.09 -26.71
N CYS A 150 33.61 0.72 -26.00
CA CYS A 150 32.73 1.74 -26.56
C CYS A 150 33.52 3.01 -26.97
N VAL A 151 32.95 3.82 -27.85
CA VAL A 151 33.50 5.11 -28.26
C VAL A 151 33.80 5.94 -27.01
N ASN A 152 35.06 6.34 -26.78
CA ASN A 152 35.55 6.93 -25.53
C ASN A 152 35.43 6.04 -24.30
N GLY A 153 35.48 4.73 -24.44
CA GLY A 153 35.51 3.77 -23.33
C GLY A 153 36.86 3.79 -22.58
N CYS A 154 36.86 3.27 -21.35
CA CYS A 154 38.04 3.29 -20.49
C CYS A 154 38.97 2.06 -20.69
N GLY A 155 38.69 1.15 -21.64
CA GLY A 155 39.49 -0.07 -21.89
C GLY A 155 39.53 -1.12 -20.74
N SER A 156 38.76 -0.89 -19.68
CA SER A 156 38.76 -1.72 -18.47
C SER A 156 38.11 -3.09 -18.72
N THR A 157 38.70 -4.16 -18.14
CA THR A 157 38.07 -5.48 -18.14
C THR A 157 36.83 -5.52 -17.26
N GLN A 158 35.76 -6.11 -17.79
CA GLN A 158 34.47 -6.18 -17.10
C GLN A 158 34.33 -7.50 -16.34
N PRO A 159 33.57 -7.50 -15.20
CA PRO A 159 33.28 -8.73 -14.49
C PRO A 159 32.62 -9.77 -15.40
N THR A 160 33.04 -11.01 -15.30
CA THR A 160 32.47 -12.10 -16.10
C THR A 160 31.03 -12.38 -15.69
N ARG A 161 30.75 -12.32 -14.39
CA ARG A 161 29.39 -12.45 -13.85
C ARG A 161 29.24 -11.67 -12.55
N TYR A 162 27.98 -11.38 -12.21
CA TYR A 162 27.57 -10.88 -10.89
C TYR A 162 26.75 -11.94 -10.20
N THR A 163 27.13 -12.29 -8.97
CA THR A 163 26.43 -13.29 -8.15
C THR A 163 25.86 -12.64 -6.91
N LYS A 164 24.69 -13.14 -6.50
CA LYS A 164 24.04 -12.75 -5.26
C LYS A 164 24.25 -13.85 -4.24
N GLU A 165 24.76 -13.50 -3.08
CA GLU A 165 24.85 -14.40 -1.93
C GLU A 165 24.05 -13.86 -0.76
N GLY A 166 23.22 -14.69 -0.17
CA GLY A 166 22.38 -14.30 0.96
C GLY A 166 21.47 -13.11 0.70
N ILE A 167 21.34 -12.22 1.69
CA ILE A 167 20.50 -11.04 1.63
C ILE A 167 21.31 -9.82 1.21
N GLY A 168 21.26 -9.49 -0.08
CA GLY A 168 21.82 -8.23 -0.59
C GLY A 168 23.35 -8.17 -0.67
N LYS A 169 24.07 -9.28 -0.53
CA LYS A 169 25.50 -9.32 -0.86
C LYS A 169 25.67 -9.61 -2.34
N VAL A 170 26.26 -8.68 -3.06
CA VAL A 170 26.53 -8.79 -4.49
C VAL A 170 28.04 -8.92 -4.70
N PHE A 171 28.45 -9.91 -5.47
CA PHE A 171 29.84 -10.12 -5.83
C PHE A 171 30.02 -9.97 -7.34
N ALA A 172 31.08 -9.26 -7.71
CA ALA A 172 31.59 -9.20 -9.07
C ALA A 172 32.73 -10.21 -9.21
N GLU A 173 32.64 -11.08 -10.20
CA GLU A 173 33.59 -12.15 -10.42
C GLU A 173 34.26 -11.99 -11.79
N TRP A 174 35.59 -11.99 -11.78
CA TRP A 174 36.43 -12.07 -12.96
C TRP A 174 37.04 -13.49 -13.05
N ILE A 175 36.68 -14.21 -14.09
CA ILE A 175 37.15 -15.57 -14.33
C ILE A 175 38.21 -15.47 -15.40
N TYR A 176 39.46 -15.79 -15.03
CA TYR A 176 40.62 -15.86 -15.91
C TYR A 176 40.94 -17.32 -16.21
N LYS A 177 41.41 -17.63 -17.43
CA LYS A 177 41.72 -19.01 -17.83
C LYS A 177 42.96 -19.56 -17.13
N ASP A 178 43.92 -18.68 -16.82
CA ASP A 178 45.25 -19.04 -16.35
C ASP A 178 45.66 -18.40 -15.01
N GLN A 179 44.69 -17.78 -14.29
CA GLN A 179 44.93 -17.09 -13.04
C GLN A 179 43.81 -17.35 -12.04
N ASP A 180 44.04 -17.09 -10.76
CA ASP A 180 43.07 -17.20 -9.72
C ASP A 180 41.83 -16.29 -10.00
N ASN A 181 40.66 -16.84 -9.81
CA ASN A 181 39.42 -16.11 -9.99
C ASN A 181 39.30 -14.96 -8.97
N LYS A 182 39.17 -13.76 -9.45
CA LYS A 182 39.00 -12.59 -8.59
C LYS A 182 37.53 -12.40 -8.27
N LYS A 183 37.17 -12.44 -6.97
CA LYS A 183 35.82 -12.18 -6.47
C LYS A 183 35.88 -10.95 -5.56
N VAL A 184 35.08 -9.94 -5.87
CA VAL A 184 35.05 -8.66 -5.14
C VAL A 184 33.61 -8.38 -4.68
N LEU A 185 33.43 -8.04 -3.40
CA LEU A 185 32.16 -7.59 -2.84
C LEU A 185 31.84 -6.20 -3.38
N VAL A 186 30.65 -6.06 -3.98
CA VAL A 186 30.14 -4.82 -4.52
C VAL A 186 29.14 -4.22 -3.54
N LYS A 187 29.54 -3.14 -2.86
CA LYS A 187 28.71 -2.44 -1.87
C LYS A 187 27.63 -1.60 -2.56
N PRO A 188 26.45 -1.41 -1.94
CA PRO A 188 25.34 -0.60 -2.50
C PRO A 188 25.76 0.84 -2.83
N ASP A 189 26.60 1.46 -1.98
CA ASP A 189 27.12 2.83 -2.20
C ASP A 189 27.94 2.92 -3.50
N TYR A 190 28.75 1.92 -3.80
CA TYR A 190 29.51 1.89 -5.03
C TYR A 190 28.62 1.75 -6.27
N VAL A 191 27.60 0.88 -6.19
CA VAL A 191 26.63 0.71 -7.28
C VAL A 191 25.83 1.99 -7.50
N LEU A 192 25.44 2.66 -6.42
CA LEU A 192 24.76 3.95 -6.49
C LEU A 192 25.59 5.00 -7.21
N LYS A 193 26.90 5.10 -6.90
CA LYS A 193 27.84 6.00 -7.58
C LYS A 193 28.00 5.67 -9.06
N ILE A 194 27.95 4.38 -9.43
CA ILE A 194 27.97 3.96 -10.84
C ILE A 194 26.69 4.41 -11.53
N PHE A 195 25.52 4.17 -10.93
CA PHE A 195 24.22 4.47 -11.54
C PHE A 195 23.96 5.98 -11.66
N LYS A 196 24.38 6.79 -10.71
CA LYS A 196 24.30 8.28 -10.78
C LYS A 196 25.10 8.87 -11.94
N ARG A 197 26.11 8.16 -12.48
CA ARG A 197 26.91 8.60 -13.62
C ARG A 197 26.34 8.22 -14.98
N ILE A 198 25.26 7.42 -15.02
CA ILE A 198 24.58 7.08 -16.27
C ILE A 198 23.89 8.33 -16.80
N THR A 199 24.15 8.67 -18.08
CA THR A 199 23.54 9.83 -18.74
C THR A 199 22.06 9.58 -19.04
N ASP A 200 21.29 10.63 -19.28
CA ASP A 200 19.87 10.50 -19.59
C ASP A 200 19.65 9.80 -20.93
N ASP A 201 20.55 10.04 -21.92
CA ASP A 201 20.52 9.35 -23.20
C ASP A 201 20.75 7.85 -23.06
N ASP A 202 21.71 7.45 -22.21
CA ASP A 202 22.00 6.05 -21.91
C ASP A 202 20.83 5.39 -21.16
N CYS A 203 20.14 6.13 -20.28
CA CYS A 203 18.92 5.67 -19.61
C CYS A 203 17.82 5.34 -20.62
N ILE A 204 17.56 6.24 -21.57
CA ILE A 204 16.53 6.04 -22.62
C ILE A 204 16.90 4.85 -23.51
N LYS A 205 18.17 4.71 -23.90
CA LYS A 205 18.67 3.59 -24.69
C LYS A 205 18.44 2.25 -23.99
N LEU A 206 18.63 2.20 -22.66
CA LEU A 206 18.37 1.03 -21.81
C LEU A 206 16.87 0.74 -21.56
N GLY A 207 15.98 1.63 -21.99
CA GLY A 207 14.54 1.51 -21.74
C GLY A 207 14.09 2.04 -20.36
N PHE A 208 14.94 2.79 -19.68
CA PHE A 208 14.55 3.54 -18.47
C PHE A 208 14.07 4.94 -18.83
N SER A 209 13.25 5.52 -17.97
CA SER A 209 12.78 6.90 -18.12
C SER A 209 13.53 7.82 -17.16
N PRO A 210 14.23 8.87 -17.64
CA PRO A 210 14.91 9.81 -16.76
C PRO A 210 13.97 10.49 -15.76
N ASN A 211 12.71 10.71 -16.13
CA ASN A 211 11.73 11.41 -15.29
C ASN A 211 10.98 10.49 -14.33
N PHE A 212 10.80 9.19 -14.66
CA PHE A 212 9.91 8.30 -13.92
C PHE A 212 10.60 7.08 -13.33
N CYS A 213 11.78 6.72 -13.81
CA CYS A 213 12.49 5.53 -13.37
C CYS A 213 13.97 5.62 -13.71
N ARG A 214 14.74 6.35 -12.92
CA ARG A 214 16.21 6.37 -13.08
C ARG A 214 16.84 5.14 -12.44
N PRO A 215 17.96 4.63 -13.00
CA PRO A 215 18.67 3.49 -12.45
C PRO A 215 19.10 3.63 -10.98
N GLU A 216 19.51 4.82 -10.54
CA GLU A 216 19.91 5.08 -9.15
C GLU A 216 18.77 4.89 -8.15
N TRP A 217 17.51 5.07 -8.55
CA TRP A 217 16.33 4.89 -7.68
C TRP A 217 16.03 3.43 -7.35
N LEU A 218 16.70 2.49 -8.02
CA LEU A 218 16.65 1.06 -7.68
C LEU A 218 17.40 0.74 -6.36
N ILE A 219 18.14 1.72 -5.82
CA ILE A 219 18.86 1.61 -4.55
C ILE A 219 18.19 2.54 -3.56
N CYS A 220 17.88 2.02 -2.37
CA CYS A 220 17.20 2.78 -1.34
C CYS A 220 18.20 3.66 -0.57
N GLU A 221 18.08 4.98 -0.67
CA GLU A 221 18.70 5.99 0.18
C GLU A 221 17.71 6.50 1.24
N VAL A 222 16.42 6.52 0.88
CA VAL A 222 15.31 6.98 1.72
C VAL A 222 14.22 5.91 1.71
N LEU A 223 13.70 5.56 2.88
CA LEU A 223 12.61 4.59 3.01
C LEU A 223 11.32 5.34 3.34
N PRO A 224 10.28 5.27 2.48
CA PRO A 224 8.98 5.83 2.80
C PRO A 224 8.30 5.00 3.90
N VAL A 225 7.64 5.67 4.83
CA VAL A 225 6.90 5.05 5.93
C VAL A 225 5.42 5.30 5.75
N ALA A 226 4.65 4.23 5.69
CA ALA A 226 3.21 4.29 5.55
C ALA A 226 2.55 4.91 6.80
N PRO A 227 1.46 5.68 6.63
CA PRO A 227 0.73 6.28 7.74
C PRO A 227 0.14 5.24 8.72
N PRO A 228 -0.17 5.63 9.96
CA PRO A 228 -0.78 4.75 10.95
C PRO A 228 -2.08 4.08 10.49
N ALA A 229 -2.85 4.72 9.62
CA ALA A 229 -4.08 4.15 9.05
C ALA A 229 -3.85 2.87 8.23
N VAL A 230 -2.67 2.68 7.63
CA VAL A 230 -2.28 1.46 6.88
C VAL A 230 -1.82 0.34 7.81
N ARG A 231 -1.34 0.69 9.01
CA ARG A 231 -0.80 -0.22 10.03
C ARG A 231 -1.40 0.09 11.41
N PRO A 232 -2.73 -0.01 11.56
CA PRO A 232 -3.42 0.41 12.77
C PRO A 232 -3.03 -0.44 13.97
N SER A 233 -2.91 0.19 15.14
CA SER A 233 -2.80 -0.50 16.40
C SER A 233 -4.20 -0.82 16.94
N VAL A 234 -4.38 -2.01 17.48
CA VAL A 234 -5.64 -2.47 18.08
C VAL A 234 -5.53 -2.39 19.60
N LYS A 235 -6.46 -1.68 20.22
CA LYS A 235 -6.59 -1.63 21.69
C LYS A 235 -7.35 -2.87 22.13
N GLN A 236 -6.76 -3.65 23.02
CA GLN A 236 -7.36 -4.82 23.65
C GLN A 236 -8.15 -4.42 24.92
N ASP A 237 -9.02 -5.30 25.38
CA ASP A 237 -9.86 -5.08 26.56
C ASP A 237 -9.05 -4.72 27.84
N ASN A 238 -7.82 -5.17 27.92
CA ASN A 238 -6.88 -4.91 29.01
C ASN A 238 -6.15 -3.56 28.90
N ASN A 239 -6.62 -2.61 28.10
CA ASN A 239 -5.91 -1.37 27.75
C ASN A 239 -4.53 -1.57 27.09
N GLN A 240 -4.11 -2.79 26.84
CA GLN A 240 -2.88 -3.10 26.12
C GLN A 240 -3.11 -2.89 24.61
N ARG A 241 -2.15 -2.25 23.93
CA ARG A 241 -2.19 -2.10 22.48
C ARG A 241 -1.39 -3.22 21.80
N SER A 242 -1.99 -3.77 20.78
CA SER A 242 -1.32 -4.69 19.86
C SER A 242 -1.00 -3.93 18.58
N ASP A 243 0.27 -3.82 18.26
CA ASP A 243 0.74 -3.11 17.08
C ASP A 243 0.79 -4.04 15.88
N ASP A 244 0.76 -3.43 14.70
CA ASP A 244 0.83 -4.12 13.43
C ASP A 244 2.24 -4.67 13.15
N ASP A 245 2.33 -5.78 12.40
CA ASP A 245 3.58 -6.43 12.01
C ASP A 245 4.55 -5.46 11.30
N LEU A 246 4.02 -4.55 10.47
CA LEU A 246 4.84 -3.53 9.81
C LEU A 246 5.44 -2.53 10.81
N THR A 247 4.71 -2.19 11.88
CA THR A 247 5.20 -1.28 12.91
C THR A 247 6.38 -1.91 13.65
N TYR A 248 6.29 -3.18 14.05
CA TYR A 248 7.42 -3.88 14.68
C TYR A 248 8.65 -3.90 13.77
N LYS A 249 8.43 -4.13 12.48
CA LYS A 249 9.53 -4.17 11.53
C LYS A 249 10.17 -2.81 11.29
N LEU A 250 9.37 -1.75 11.27
CA LEU A 250 9.86 -0.38 11.18
C LEU A 250 10.64 0.04 12.42
N ILE A 251 10.22 -0.38 13.61
CA ILE A 251 11.00 -0.19 14.85
C ILE A 251 12.40 -0.80 14.73
N ASP A 252 12.49 -2.05 14.23
CA ASP A 252 13.76 -2.72 14.02
C ASP A 252 14.66 -1.97 13.03
N ILE A 253 14.06 -1.44 11.95
CA ILE A 253 14.79 -0.64 10.94
C ILE A 253 15.31 0.65 11.56
N VAL A 254 14.49 1.40 12.31
CA VAL A 254 14.93 2.64 12.96
C VAL A 254 16.04 2.37 13.97
N LYS A 255 15.91 1.32 14.80
CA LYS A 255 16.96 0.91 15.74
C LYS A 255 18.27 0.56 15.04
N ALA A 256 18.22 -0.25 13.98
CA ALA A 256 19.40 -0.63 13.22
C ALA A 256 20.04 0.59 12.53
N ASN A 257 19.24 1.49 12.01
CA ASN A 257 19.67 2.72 11.35
C ASN A 257 20.35 3.68 12.33
N SER A 258 19.76 3.91 13.51
CA SER A 258 20.34 4.77 14.56
C SER A 258 21.68 4.23 15.06
N LYS A 259 21.79 2.91 15.31
CA LYS A 259 23.04 2.27 15.69
C LYS A 259 24.12 2.42 14.62
N LEU A 260 23.75 2.26 13.34
CA LEU A 260 24.69 2.44 12.23
C LEU A 260 25.14 3.90 12.15
N GLN A 261 24.25 4.87 12.30
CA GLN A 261 24.56 6.29 12.29
C GLN A 261 25.52 6.69 13.44
N GLU A 262 25.28 6.17 14.64
CA GLU A 262 26.18 6.36 15.79
C GLU A 262 27.59 5.84 15.51
N LYS A 263 27.70 4.65 14.92
CA LYS A 263 29.00 4.05 14.55
C LYS A 263 29.73 4.84 13.49
N ILE A 264 29.02 5.34 12.47
CA ILE A 264 29.60 6.22 11.45
C ILE A 264 30.08 7.54 12.08
N ASN A 265 29.27 8.15 12.95
CA ASN A 265 29.59 9.41 13.60
C ASN A 265 30.78 9.29 14.58
N SER A 266 30.91 8.14 15.25
CA SER A 266 32.01 7.85 16.17
C SER A 266 33.32 7.48 15.46
N GLY A 267 33.33 7.37 14.11
CA GLY A 267 34.52 7.03 13.33
C GLY A 267 34.99 5.57 13.51
N GLN A 268 34.20 4.71 14.14
CA GLN A 268 34.52 3.30 14.32
C GLN A 268 34.28 2.56 13.00
N THR A 269 35.34 2.27 12.26
CA THR A 269 35.25 1.55 10.97
C THR A 269 35.03 0.05 11.13
N GLU A 270 35.36 -0.51 12.29
CA GLU A 270 35.14 -1.91 12.58
C GLU A 270 33.65 -2.24 12.63
N TYR A 271 33.26 -3.33 11.98
CA TYR A 271 31.88 -3.85 11.94
C TYR A 271 30.82 -2.97 11.23
N ILE A 272 31.19 -1.87 10.56
CA ILE A 272 30.24 -1.06 9.78
C ILE A 272 29.51 -1.93 8.73
N ASP A 273 30.24 -2.80 8.04
CA ASP A 273 29.68 -3.67 7.01
C ASP A 273 28.68 -4.69 7.58
N ASP A 274 28.88 -5.13 8.83
CA ASP A 274 27.93 -6.00 9.53
C ASP A 274 26.63 -5.24 9.90
N HIS A 275 26.76 -4.01 10.38
CA HIS A 275 25.60 -3.15 10.66
C HIS A 275 24.81 -2.81 9.38
N ILE A 276 25.50 -2.54 8.26
CA ILE A 276 24.84 -2.38 6.95
C ILE A 276 24.11 -3.67 6.53
N THR A 277 24.72 -4.83 6.77
CA THR A 277 24.10 -6.13 6.46
C THR A 277 22.83 -6.34 7.31
N VAL A 278 22.85 -5.96 8.59
CA VAL A 278 21.68 -6.04 9.47
C VAL A 278 20.57 -5.08 8.99
N LEU A 279 20.93 -3.85 8.64
CA LEU A 279 19.96 -2.88 8.08
C LEU A 279 19.35 -3.40 6.77
N GLN A 280 20.19 -3.92 5.86
CA GLN A 280 19.75 -4.56 4.62
C GLN A 280 18.79 -5.73 4.89
N TYR A 281 19.06 -6.55 5.90
CA TYR A 281 18.17 -7.65 6.31
C TYR A 281 16.81 -7.13 6.78
N HIS A 282 16.76 -6.11 7.63
CA HIS A 282 15.50 -5.58 8.12
C HIS A 282 14.66 -4.96 7.00
N ILE A 283 15.27 -4.22 6.07
CA ILE A 283 14.56 -3.65 4.92
C ILE A 283 14.11 -4.75 3.94
N ALA A 284 14.94 -5.75 3.69
CA ALA A 284 14.58 -6.88 2.84
C ALA A 284 13.38 -7.65 3.38
N THR A 285 13.35 -7.92 4.70
CA THR A 285 12.24 -8.65 5.35
C THR A 285 10.98 -7.80 5.55
N LEU A 286 11.07 -6.47 5.53
CA LEU A 286 9.90 -5.59 5.41
C LEU A 286 9.21 -5.78 4.07
N ILE A 287 9.99 -5.90 3.00
CA ILE A 287 9.49 -6.04 1.62
C ILE A 287 9.00 -7.46 1.38
N ASN A 288 9.83 -8.46 1.66
CA ASN A 288 9.52 -9.88 1.48
C ASN A 288 10.12 -10.72 2.63
N ASN A 289 9.24 -11.36 3.40
CA ASN A 289 9.60 -12.25 4.51
C ASN A 289 9.25 -13.72 4.25
N ASP A 290 8.85 -14.08 3.01
CA ASP A 290 8.33 -15.42 2.68
C ASP A 290 9.40 -16.47 2.41
N GLN A 291 10.63 -16.06 2.09
CA GLN A 291 11.64 -17.01 1.63
C GLN A 291 12.74 -17.23 2.67
N PRO A 292 13.12 -18.50 2.93
CA PRO A 292 14.41 -18.78 3.52
C PRO A 292 15.48 -18.33 2.52
N PHE A 293 16.17 -17.28 2.87
CA PHE A 293 17.28 -16.77 2.06
C PHE A 293 18.49 -17.70 2.24
N GLY A 294 18.63 -18.73 1.42
CA GLY A 294 19.82 -19.54 1.27
C GLY A 294 20.50 -20.11 2.53
N ALA A 295 21.38 -21.06 2.40
CA ALA A 295 22.14 -21.62 3.51
C ALA A 295 23.02 -20.54 4.20
N GLY A 296 22.89 -20.42 5.52
CA GLY A 296 23.66 -19.46 6.34
C GLY A 296 23.01 -18.10 6.55
N VAL A 297 21.77 -17.89 6.09
CA VAL A 297 21.02 -16.65 6.32
C VAL A 297 20.00 -16.84 7.45
N PRO A 298 19.81 -15.85 8.34
CA PRO A 298 18.80 -15.94 9.39
C PRO A 298 17.43 -16.23 8.79
N GLN A 299 16.68 -17.08 9.47
CA GLN A 299 15.30 -17.42 9.12
C GLN A 299 14.43 -16.15 9.01
N ALA A 300 13.28 -16.31 8.35
CA ALA A 300 12.25 -15.28 8.33
C ALA A 300 12.03 -14.65 9.72
N ASN A 301 11.82 -13.35 9.78
CA ASN A 301 11.57 -12.68 11.06
C ASN A 301 10.23 -13.16 11.62
N VAL A 302 10.25 -13.68 12.84
CA VAL A 302 9.10 -14.30 13.52
C VAL A 302 8.75 -13.53 14.78
N GLN A 303 7.47 -13.53 15.15
CA GLN A 303 7.00 -13.07 16.44
C GLN A 303 7.43 -14.07 17.54
N ARG A 304 7.30 -13.66 18.82
CA ARG A 304 7.51 -14.56 19.98
C ARG A 304 6.66 -15.83 19.92
N SER A 305 5.51 -15.77 19.26
CA SER A 305 4.60 -16.90 19.02
C SER A 305 5.06 -17.88 17.95
N GLY A 306 6.21 -17.65 17.29
CA GLY A 306 6.69 -18.46 16.16
C GLY A 306 6.04 -18.12 14.82
N ARG A 307 5.04 -17.22 14.78
CA ARG A 307 4.40 -16.78 13.54
C ARG A 307 5.31 -15.79 12.80
N THR A 308 5.46 -15.98 11.47
CA THR A 308 6.18 -15.04 10.60
C THR A 308 5.47 -13.69 10.53
N LEU A 309 6.22 -12.60 10.60
CA LEU A 309 5.69 -11.24 10.39
C LEU A 309 5.23 -11.09 8.94
N LYS A 310 4.05 -10.51 8.74
CA LYS A 310 3.50 -10.22 7.41
C LYS A 310 4.27 -9.09 6.74
N SER A 311 4.88 -9.40 5.60
CA SER A 311 5.60 -8.44 4.76
C SER A 311 4.67 -7.64 3.85
N LEU A 312 5.19 -6.57 3.22
CA LEU A 312 4.45 -5.79 2.21
C LEU A 312 4.00 -6.66 1.03
N GLN A 313 4.86 -7.57 0.56
CA GLN A 313 4.54 -8.49 -0.53
C GLN A 313 3.34 -9.39 -0.18
N GLN A 314 3.29 -9.93 1.03
CA GLN A 314 2.18 -10.76 1.48
C GLN A 314 0.87 -9.98 1.59
N ARG A 315 0.93 -8.69 1.96
CA ARG A 315 -0.25 -7.82 2.00
C ARG A 315 -0.86 -7.53 0.64
N VAL A 316 -0.07 -7.62 -0.41
CA VAL A 316 -0.52 -7.38 -1.79
C VAL A 316 -0.87 -8.67 -2.51
N LYS A 317 0.04 -9.67 -2.50
CA LYS A 317 0.00 -10.85 -3.36
C LYS A 317 -0.86 -12.01 -2.83
N SER A 318 -1.03 -12.14 -1.52
CA SER A 318 -1.70 -13.31 -0.92
C SER A 318 -3.21 -13.38 -1.25
N LYS A 319 -3.84 -14.54 -0.99
CA LYS A 319 -5.30 -14.73 -1.13
C LYS A 319 -6.09 -13.71 -0.31
N ASP A 320 -5.61 -13.38 0.88
CA ASP A 320 -6.19 -12.38 1.77
C ASP A 320 -5.58 -10.99 1.58
N GLY A 321 -4.75 -10.84 0.53
CA GLY A 321 -4.10 -9.58 0.19
C GLY A 321 -5.04 -8.59 -0.49
N ARG A 322 -4.54 -7.36 -0.70
CA ARG A 322 -5.34 -6.25 -1.24
C ARG A 322 -5.90 -6.53 -2.63
N ILE A 323 -5.13 -7.15 -3.52
CA ILE A 323 -5.59 -7.40 -4.90
C ILE A 323 -6.72 -8.41 -4.91
N ARG A 324 -6.51 -9.62 -4.40
CA ARG A 324 -7.51 -10.69 -4.47
C ARG A 324 -8.62 -10.55 -3.43
N GLY A 325 -8.31 -10.07 -2.23
CA GLY A 325 -9.24 -10.02 -1.10
C GLY A 325 -10.06 -8.74 -0.98
N ASN A 326 -9.61 -7.61 -1.57
CA ASN A 326 -10.27 -6.32 -1.42
C ASN A 326 -10.59 -5.59 -2.73
N LEU A 327 -9.88 -5.87 -3.83
CA LEU A 327 -10.09 -5.20 -5.12
C LEU A 327 -10.85 -6.08 -6.12
N MET A 328 -10.39 -7.29 -6.37
CA MET A 328 -11.09 -8.22 -7.29
C MET A 328 -12.40 -8.72 -6.70
N GLY A 329 -12.46 -8.92 -5.39
CA GLY A 329 -13.65 -9.25 -4.65
C GLY A 329 -13.57 -8.62 -3.26
N LYS A 330 -14.69 -8.15 -2.74
CA LYS A 330 -14.78 -7.55 -1.41
C LYS A 330 -16.08 -7.88 -0.74
N ARG A 331 -16.12 -7.79 0.59
CA ARG A 331 -17.35 -7.91 1.37
C ARG A 331 -18.18 -6.64 1.19
N VAL A 332 -19.48 -6.81 1.11
CA VAL A 332 -20.43 -5.71 0.92
C VAL A 332 -21.40 -5.66 2.10
N ASP A 333 -21.86 -4.43 2.41
CA ASP A 333 -22.92 -4.19 3.35
C ASP A 333 -24.30 -4.44 2.68
N PHE A 334 -25.37 -4.29 3.44
CA PHE A 334 -26.76 -4.51 2.98
C PHE A 334 -26.96 -5.91 2.40
N SER A 335 -26.41 -6.93 3.04
CA SER A 335 -26.58 -8.33 2.67
C SER A 335 -27.12 -9.12 3.85
N ALA A 336 -27.89 -10.16 3.56
CA ALA A 336 -28.42 -11.10 4.54
C ALA A 336 -28.25 -12.53 4.04
N ARG A 337 -28.27 -13.48 4.97
CA ARG A 337 -28.21 -14.92 4.68
C ARG A 337 -29.20 -15.65 5.57
N SER A 338 -30.01 -16.53 4.97
CA SER A 338 -30.94 -17.38 5.68
C SER A 338 -31.14 -18.70 4.96
N VAL A 339 -31.80 -19.60 5.59
CA VAL A 339 -32.26 -20.87 4.97
C VAL A 339 -33.44 -20.55 4.05
N ILE A 340 -33.45 -21.15 2.86
CA ILE A 340 -34.55 -21.05 1.91
C ILE A 340 -35.47 -22.26 2.03
N THR A 341 -36.76 -21.98 1.98
CA THR A 341 -37.84 -22.99 1.97
C THR A 341 -38.76 -22.75 0.79
N PRO A 342 -39.40 -23.79 0.22
CA PRO A 342 -40.39 -23.62 -0.84
C PRO A 342 -41.67 -22.97 -0.29
N ASP A 343 -42.28 -22.11 -1.09
CA ASP A 343 -43.59 -21.52 -0.83
C ASP A 343 -44.42 -21.58 -2.14
N PRO A 344 -45.54 -22.29 -2.15
CA PRO A 344 -46.39 -22.41 -3.35
C PRO A 344 -47.21 -21.16 -3.66
N PHE A 345 -47.30 -20.16 -2.76
CA PHE A 345 -48.15 -18.99 -2.90
C PHE A 345 -47.45 -17.78 -3.52
N ILE A 346 -46.13 -17.86 -3.71
CA ILE A 346 -45.33 -16.76 -4.32
C ILE A 346 -45.03 -17.04 -5.80
N GLY A 347 -44.90 -16.00 -6.59
CA GLY A 347 -44.51 -16.07 -8.00
C GLY A 347 -43.06 -16.56 -8.21
N ILE A 348 -42.75 -16.97 -9.44
CA ILE A 348 -41.39 -17.42 -9.80
C ILE A 348 -40.35 -16.27 -9.69
N ASP A 349 -40.77 -15.03 -9.91
CA ASP A 349 -39.95 -13.82 -9.83
C ASP A 349 -39.98 -13.15 -8.44
N GLU A 350 -40.63 -13.79 -7.47
CA GLU A 350 -40.81 -13.27 -6.12
C GLU A 350 -39.94 -14.05 -5.11
N LEU A 351 -39.56 -13.37 -4.04
CA LEU A 351 -38.77 -13.90 -2.94
C LEU A 351 -39.39 -13.51 -1.60
N GLY A 352 -39.77 -14.50 -0.80
CA GLY A 352 -40.24 -14.27 0.56
C GLY A 352 -39.07 -13.87 1.48
N VAL A 353 -39.17 -12.69 2.12
CA VAL A 353 -38.14 -12.17 3.02
C VAL A 353 -38.69 -12.08 4.45
N PRO A 354 -38.01 -12.67 5.44
CA PRO A 354 -38.42 -12.57 6.84
C PRO A 354 -38.45 -11.09 7.30
N ILE A 355 -39.47 -10.74 8.09
CA ILE A 355 -39.67 -9.38 8.64
C ILE A 355 -38.43 -8.86 9.36
N ASN A 356 -37.71 -9.70 10.10
CA ASN A 356 -36.49 -9.30 10.79
C ASN A 356 -35.37 -8.88 9.83
N ILE A 357 -35.25 -9.53 8.68
CA ILE A 357 -34.31 -9.15 7.63
C ILE A 357 -34.78 -7.84 6.97
N ALA A 358 -36.08 -7.75 6.65
CA ALA A 358 -36.66 -6.56 6.03
C ALA A 358 -36.52 -5.28 6.89
N LYS A 359 -36.58 -5.40 8.22
CA LYS A 359 -36.32 -4.30 9.16
C LYS A 359 -34.83 -3.94 9.25
N ASN A 360 -33.95 -4.91 9.14
CA ASN A 360 -32.52 -4.66 9.31
C ASN A 360 -31.85 -4.15 8.04
N LEU A 361 -32.19 -4.73 6.89
CA LEU A 361 -31.76 -4.23 5.59
C LEU A 361 -32.61 -3.00 5.24
N THR A 362 -31.93 -1.92 4.83
CA THR A 362 -32.60 -0.68 4.52
C THR A 362 -32.36 -0.30 3.07
N PHE A 363 -33.35 0.35 2.49
CA PHE A 363 -33.27 0.94 1.16
C PHE A 363 -33.17 2.45 1.27
N PRO A 364 -32.10 3.09 0.78
CA PRO A 364 -31.98 4.55 0.80
C PRO A 364 -32.94 5.16 -0.24
N GLU A 365 -33.95 5.85 0.21
CA GLU A 365 -34.90 6.52 -0.64
C GLU A 365 -34.83 8.04 -0.46
N LYS A 366 -34.62 8.77 -1.55
CA LYS A 366 -34.59 10.22 -1.56
C LYS A 366 -35.99 10.77 -1.45
N VAL A 367 -36.20 11.73 -0.56
CA VAL A 367 -37.52 12.41 -0.37
C VAL A 367 -37.82 13.29 -1.58
N THR A 368 -38.96 13.03 -2.21
CA THR A 368 -39.51 13.77 -3.34
C THR A 368 -40.95 14.17 -3.03
N GLU A 369 -41.52 15.06 -3.83
CA GLU A 369 -42.91 15.48 -3.67
C GLU A 369 -43.92 14.31 -3.75
N TYR A 370 -43.58 13.27 -4.51
CA TYR A 370 -44.47 12.10 -4.71
C TYR A 370 -44.42 11.09 -3.56
N ASN A 371 -43.36 11.00 -2.81
CA ASN A 371 -43.18 9.96 -1.78
C ASN A 371 -43.18 10.51 -0.34
N ILE A 372 -43.21 11.82 -0.16
CA ILE A 372 -43.07 12.48 1.14
C ILE A 372 -44.16 12.05 2.13
N GLU A 373 -45.41 11.91 1.71
CA GLU A 373 -46.52 11.50 2.59
C GLU A 373 -46.35 10.04 3.06
N ARG A 374 -45.95 9.17 2.14
CA ARG A 374 -45.66 7.76 2.47
C ARG A 374 -44.46 7.63 3.44
N LEU A 375 -43.43 8.41 3.21
CA LEU A 375 -42.24 8.43 4.08
C LEU A 375 -42.55 9.03 5.45
N LYS A 376 -43.41 10.06 5.55
CA LYS A 376 -43.88 10.60 6.83
C LYS A 376 -44.61 9.54 7.65
N LYS A 377 -45.48 8.74 7.04
CA LYS A 377 -46.16 7.62 7.71
C LYS A 377 -45.15 6.55 8.15
N ALA A 378 -44.21 6.22 7.32
CA ALA A 378 -43.15 5.25 7.65
C ALA A 378 -42.25 5.74 8.79
N ILE A 379 -41.93 7.03 8.89
CA ILE A 379 -41.19 7.64 10.00
C ILE A 379 -41.98 7.53 11.31
N LEU A 380 -43.30 7.76 11.30
CA LEU A 380 -44.15 7.59 12.48
C LEU A 380 -44.19 6.15 12.99
N ASN A 381 -44.07 5.15 12.11
CA ASN A 381 -43.93 3.74 12.51
C ASN A 381 -42.58 3.49 13.21
N GLY A 382 -41.56 4.30 12.96
CA GLY A 382 -40.28 4.27 13.60
C GLY A 382 -39.39 3.13 13.18
N TYR A 383 -38.44 2.80 14.07
CA TYR A 383 -37.42 1.78 13.83
C TYR A 383 -37.95 0.35 14.01
N ASP A 384 -38.83 0.12 14.97
CA ASP A 384 -39.22 -1.22 15.40
C ASP A 384 -40.43 -1.78 14.66
N ASN A 385 -41.26 -0.96 14.08
CA ASN A 385 -42.47 -1.37 13.38
C ASN A 385 -42.25 -1.42 11.86
N TRP A 386 -42.70 -2.47 11.23
CA TRP A 386 -42.69 -2.58 9.76
C TRP A 386 -44.03 -2.14 9.18
N PRO A 387 -44.11 -1.42 8.05
CA PRO A 387 -43.01 -0.74 7.35
C PRO A 387 -42.57 0.56 8.04
N GLY A 388 -41.29 0.72 8.31
CA GLY A 388 -40.74 1.86 9.02
C GLY A 388 -39.47 2.43 8.39
N VAL A 389 -38.82 3.37 9.11
CA VAL A 389 -37.55 4.00 8.73
C VAL A 389 -36.54 3.84 9.83
N LYS A 390 -35.32 3.43 9.50
CA LYS A 390 -34.22 3.19 10.45
C LYS A 390 -33.46 4.47 10.76
N SER A 391 -33.13 5.24 9.74
CA SER A 391 -32.34 6.46 9.88
C SER A 391 -32.61 7.44 8.76
N ILE A 392 -32.32 8.72 9.01
CA ILE A 392 -32.48 9.82 8.05
C ILE A 392 -31.15 10.56 7.93
N LYS A 393 -30.72 10.84 6.72
CA LYS A 393 -29.64 11.75 6.40
C LYS A 393 -30.22 13.02 5.81
N LYS A 394 -30.00 14.16 6.49
CA LYS A 394 -30.46 15.46 6.02
C LYS A 394 -29.56 15.95 4.87
N THR A 395 -30.15 16.68 3.95
CA THR A 395 -29.46 17.35 2.86
C THR A 395 -28.47 18.38 3.43
N GLY A 396 -27.19 18.29 3.07
CA GLY A 396 -26.14 19.18 3.59
C GLY A 396 -25.51 18.76 4.92
N GLU A 397 -26.02 17.72 5.60
CA GLU A 397 -25.40 17.13 6.77
C GLU A 397 -24.73 15.79 6.43
N ASP A 398 -23.51 15.58 6.92
CA ASP A 398 -22.83 14.27 6.76
C ASP A 398 -23.27 13.25 7.83
N SER A 399 -23.95 13.71 8.89
CA SER A 399 -24.43 12.89 9.99
C SER A 399 -25.73 12.17 9.65
N ILE A 400 -25.79 10.87 9.98
CA ILE A 400 -27.01 10.06 9.86
C ILE A 400 -27.68 10.02 11.22
N LYS A 401 -28.93 10.49 11.30
CA LYS A 401 -29.74 10.45 12.53
C LYS A 401 -30.50 9.12 12.60
N ASN A 402 -30.22 8.32 13.62
CA ASN A 402 -30.92 7.07 13.87
C ASN A 402 -32.24 7.34 14.61
N LEU A 403 -33.37 6.86 14.12
CA LEU A 403 -34.69 7.11 14.67
C LEU A 403 -34.97 6.38 16.00
N LYS A 404 -34.11 5.46 16.41
CA LYS A 404 -34.28 4.72 17.68
C LYS A 404 -34.27 5.61 18.94
N HIS A 405 -33.63 6.79 18.87
CA HIS A 405 -33.40 7.65 20.03
C HIS A 405 -33.88 9.09 19.82
N VAL A 406 -34.72 9.31 18.82
CA VAL A 406 -35.18 10.64 18.42
C VAL A 406 -36.73 10.72 18.47
N ASP A 407 -37.25 11.90 18.76
CA ASP A 407 -38.66 12.16 18.70
C ASP A 407 -39.19 12.12 17.25
N LEU A 408 -40.01 11.11 16.95
CA LEU A 408 -40.48 10.84 15.60
C LEU A 408 -41.33 11.96 15.03
N ASN A 409 -42.15 12.64 15.88
CA ASN A 409 -42.99 13.74 15.45
C ASN A 409 -42.17 14.93 14.96
N LYS A 410 -41.14 15.30 15.71
CA LYS A 410 -40.19 16.35 15.29
C LYS A 410 -39.51 16.03 13.97
N MET A 411 -39.14 14.77 13.78
CA MET A 411 -38.47 14.35 12.56
C MET A 411 -39.38 14.39 11.35
N VAL A 412 -40.68 14.15 11.52
CA VAL A 412 -41.67 14.29 10.44
C VAL A 412 -41.85 15.76 10.03
N ASP A 413 -41.88 16.68 11.01
CA ASP A 413 -41.99 18.12 10.75
C ASP A 413 -40.74 18.71 10.11
N GLU A 414 -39.58 18.18 10.48
CA GLU A 414 -38.25 18.60 9.95
C GLU A 414 -37.90 18.00 8.59
N LEU A 415 -38.68 17.06 8.06
CA LEU A 415 -38.40 16.37 6.81
C LEU A 415 -38.50 17.30 5.61
N GLN A 416 -37.42 17.41 4.83
CA GLN A 416 -37.33 18.26 3.66
C GLN A 416 -37.15 17.47 2.37
N LEU A 417 -37.51 18.11 1.24
CA LEU A 417 -37.21 17.54 -0.09
C LEU A 417 -35.71 17.42 -0.30
N GLY A 418 -35.28 16.27 -0.76
CA GLY A 418 -33.88 15.97 -0.97
C GLY A 418 -33.22 15.16 0.14
N ASP A 419 -33.79 15.07 1.34
CA ASP A 419 -33.32 14.21 2.41
C ASP A 419 -33.32 12.75 1.97
N ILE A 420 -32.48 11.92 2.59
CA ILE A 420 -32.42 10.49 2.29
C ILE A 420 -32.91 9.71 3.50
N CYS A 421 -34.02 9.00 3.31
CA CYS A 421 -34.57 8.09 4.31
C CYS A 421 -34.13 6.65 4.04
N ASN A 422 -33.46 6.05 5.02
CA ASN A 422 -33.12 4.62 4.98
C ASN A 422 -34.34 3.84 5.52
N ARG A 423 -35.31 3.54 4.64
CA ARG A 423 -36.52 2.81 4.98
C ARG A 423 -36.30 1.30 5.02
N HIS A 424 -37.18 0.62 5.72
CA HIS A 424 -37.27 -0.83 5.65
C HIS A 424 -37.59 -1.31 4.22
N LEU A 425 -37.22 -2.55 3.92
CA LEU A 425 -37.67 -3.18 2.69
C LEU A 425 -39.19 -3.36 2.71
N ILE A 426 -39.84 -3.09 1.59
CA ILE A 426 -41.28 -3.24 1.39
C ILE A 426 -41.56 -4.15 0.20
N ASP A 427 -42.81 -4.66 0.12
CA ASP A 427 -43.23 -5.49 -0.99
C ASP A 427 -43.04 -4.78 -2.33
N GLY A 428 -42.50 -5.53 -3.30
CA GLY A 428 -42.19 -5.03 -4.64
C GLY A 428 -40.80 -4.42 -4.80
N ASP A 429 -40.01 -4.25 -3.73
CA ASP A 429 -38.59 -3.87 -3.86
C ASP A 429 -37.82 -4.99 -4.58
N ILE A 430 -36.83 -4.58 -5.37
CA ILE A 430 -36.00 -5.51 -6.13
C ILE A 430 -34.70 -5.75 -5.38
N VAL A 431 -34.39 -7.01 -5.12
CA VAL A 431 -33.15 -7.46 -4.49
C VAL A 431 -32.39 -8.45 -5.36
N LEU A 432 -31.09 -8.50 -5.21
CA LEU A 432 -30.28 -9.54 -5.83
C LEU A 432 -30.28 -10.78 -4.92
N PHE A 433 -30.76 -11.89 -5.45
CA PHE A 433 -30.78 -13.18 -4.77
C PHE A 433 -29.70 -14.09 -5.34
N ASN A 434 -28.91 -14.69 -4.48
CA ASN A 434 -27.85 -15.60 -4.85
C ASN A 434 -27.95 -16.91 -4.05
N ARG A 435 -27.85 -18.05 -4.74
CA ARG A 435 -27.67 -19.36 -4.12
C ARG A 435 -26.22 -19.84 -4.32
N GLN A 436 -25.55 -20.22 -3.25
CA GLN A 436 -24.23 -20.84 -3.31
C GLN A 436 -24.35 -22.36 -3.59
N PRO A 437 -23.42 -22.96 -4.39
CA PRO A 437 -22.26 -22.35 -5.05
C PRO A 437 -22.61 -21.53 -6.29
N SER A 438 -21.95 -20.36 -6.47
CA SER A 438 -22.21 -19.43 -7.59
C SER A 438 -21.32 -19.79 -8.78
N LEU A 439 -21.68 -20.81 -9.53
CA LEU A 439 -20.89 -21.32 -10.67
C LEU A 439 -21.16 -20.58 -11.98
N HIS A 440 -22.33 -19.97 -12.11
CA HIS A 440 -22.76 -19.26 -13.31
C HIS A 440 -23.32 -17.89 -12.95
N LYS A 441 -23.35 -16.97 -13.94
CA LYS A 441 -24.00 -15.66 -13.77
C LYS A 441 -25.47 -15.76 -13.38
N MET A 442 -26.16 -16.81 -13.82
CA MET A 442 -27.58 -17.07 -13.49
C MET A 442 -27.79 -17.57 -12.05
N SER A 443 -26.74 -17.86 -11.29
CA SER A 443 -26.85 -18.14 -9.86
C SER A 443 -27.16 -16.89 -9.02
N MET A 444 -27.09 -15.69 -9.65
CA MET A 444 -27.43 -14.41 -9.05
C MET A 444 -28.42 -13.72 -9.97
N MET A 445 -29.65 -13.58 -9.51
CA MET A 445 -30.75 -12.96 -10.25
C MET A 445 -31.50 -11.96 -9.39
N ALA A 446 -32.19 -11.02 -10.04
CA ALA A 446 -33.05 -10.05 -9.37
C ALA A 446 -34.42 -10.66 -9.13
N HIS A 447 -34.94 -10.51 -7.91
CA HIS A 447 -36.28 -10.93 -7.51
C HIS A 447 -37.02 -9.78 -6.83
N LYS A 448 -38.32 -9.71 -6.99
CA LYS A 448 -39.19 -8.86 -6.20
C LYS A 448 -39.40 -9.49 -4.83
N ILE A 449 -39.39 -8.68 -3.78
CA ILE A 449 -39.57 -9.21 -2.42
C ILE A 449 -41.06 -9.14 -2.03
N ILE A 450 -41.44 -10.11 -1.20
CA ILE A 450 -42.64 -10.16 -0.39
C ILE A 450 -42.19 -10.35 1.05
N VAL A 451 -42.64 -9.51 1.97
CA VAL A 451 -42.24 -9.54 3.39
C VAL A 451 -43.23 -10.32 4.23
#